data_1d1e7cb408354e34eb213f67a92c8c42
#
_entry.id   1d1e7cb408354e34eb213f67a92c8c42
#
_cell.length_a   1.000
_cell.length_b   1.000
_cell.length_c   1.000
_cell.angle_alpha   90.00
_cell.angle_beta   90.00
_cell.angle_gamma   90.00
#
_symmetry.space_group_name_H-M   'P 1'
#
loop_
_entity.id
_entity.type
_entity.pdbx_description
1 polymer ?
#
loop_
_entity_poly.entity_id
_entity_poly.type
_entity_poly.pdbx_seq_one_letter_code
_entity_poly.pdbx_strand_id
1 'polypeptide(L)'
;VAAQFAVETGCLVIGTARDSNHDFVRSIGAVPVAPGDGVVERLLATASGRPFTAAVDTVGRQQVEVALALGVQPGRVNSVADHDGPDDLGTLAVGGGKKSRTEMAGYAADLASGKLMLPIRATYPLERVREAYDELDNGHGLGKIVLIVAS
;
A
#
# COMPACT_ATOMS: atom_id res chain seq x y z
N VAL A 1 -5.34 0.40 1.47
CA VAL A 1 -6.08 1.68 1.49
C VAL A 1 -5.91 2.40 0.16
N ALA A 2 -4.68 2.86 -0.23
CA ALA A 2 -4.48 3.60 -1.48
C ALA A 2 -5.04 2.87 -2.72
N ALA A 3 -4.79 1.56 -2.84
CA ALA A 3 -5.33 0.74 -3.94
C ALA A 3 -6.86 0.75 -3.99
N GLN A 4 -7.53 0.69 -2.84
CA GLN A 4 -9.00 0.71 -2.78
C GLN A 4 -9.56 2.05 -3.26
N PHE A 5 -8.97 3.16 -2.85
CA PHE A 5 -9.38 4.48 -3.36
C PHE A 5 -9.15 4.62 -4.86
N ALA A 6 -8.03 4.11 -5.39
CA ALA A 6 -7.78 4.15 -6.82
C ALA A 6 -8.80 3.28 -7.60
N VAL A 7 -9.13 2.10 -7.10
CA VAL A 7 -10.18 1.25 -7.69
C VAL A 7 -11.53 1.94 -7.67
N GLU A 8 -11.90 2.59 -6.56
CA GLU A 8 -13.17 3.34 -6.43
C GLU A 8 -13.30 4.46 -7.47
N THR A 9 -12.19 5.08 -7.86
CA THR A 9 -12.17 6.11 -8.92
C THR A 9 -12.14 5.53 -10.34
N GLY A 10 -12.27 4.22 -10.50
CA GLY A 10 -12.27 3.54 -11.80
C GLY A 10 -10.90 3.25 -12.40
N CYS A 11 -9.82 3.41 -11.62
CA CYS A 11 -8.48 3.07 -12.09
C CYS A 11 -8.30 1.56 -12.21
N LEU A 12 -7.58 1.09 -13.25
CA LEU A 12 -6.97 -0.22 -13.22
C LEU A 12 -5.80 -0.17 -12.24
N VAL A 13 -5.90 -0.90 -11.16
CA VAL A 13 -4.86 -0.99 -10.13
C VAL A 13 -4.15 -2.33 -10.24
N ILE A 14 -2.83 -2.30 -10.38
CA ILE A 14 -1.98 -3.49 -10.31
C ILE A 14 -1.12 -3.36 -9.06
N GLY A 15 -1.17 -4.33 -8.17
CA GLY A 15 -0.47 -4.31 -6.89
C GLY A 15 0.56 -5.44 -6.78
N THR A 16 1.80 -5.10 -6.44
CA THR A 16 2.80 -6.13 -6.13
C THR A 16 2.53 -6.69 -4.74
N ALA A 17 2.40 -8.00 -4.65
CA ALA A 17 2.16 -8.71 -3.39
C ALA A 17 2.70 -10.15 -3.47
N ARG A 18 3.07 -10.72 -2.32
CA ARG A 18 3.39 -12.15 -2.23
C ARG A 18 2.14 -12.97 -2.57
N ASP A 19 2.34 -14.17 -3.09
CA ASP A 19 1.25 -15.06 -3.52
C ASP A 19 0.21 -15.30 -2.42
N SER A 20 0.64 -15.41 -1.16
CA SER A 20 -0.25 -15.54 0.00
C SER A 20 -1.25 -14.39 0.18
N ASN A 21 -0.98 -13.24 -0.43
CA ASN A 21 -1.82 -12.04 -0.33
C ASN A 21 -2.61 -11.76 -1.62
N HIS A 22 -2.44 -12.58 -2.66
CA HIS A 22 -3.08 -12.34 -3.97
C HIS A 22 -4.61 -12.32 -3.88
N ASP A 23 -5.20 -13.19 -3.09
CA ASP A 23 -6.66 -13.24 -2.95
C ASP A 23 -7.20 -11.98 -2.28
N PHE A 24 -6.49 -11.44 -1.29
CA PHE A 24 -6.87 -10.16 -0.72
C PHE A 24 -6.73 -9.01 -1.73
N VAL A 25 -5.64 -8.98 -2.52
CA VAL A 25 -5.47 -7.96 -3.56
C VAL A 25 -6.60 -8.02 -4.59
N ARG A 26 -7.05 -9.22 -4.98
CA ARG A 26 -8.21 -9.39 -5.86
C ARG A 26 -9.51 -8.94 -5.20
N SER A 27 -9.69 -9.25 -3.92
CA SER A 27 -10.94 -8.90 -3.19
C SER A 27 -11.15 -7.39 -3.06
N ILE A 28 -10.08 -6.59 -3.14
CA ILE A 28 -10.16 -5.13 -3.16
C ILE A 28 -10.21 -4.53 -4.57
N GLY A 29 -10.43 -5.36 -5.60
CA GLY A 29 -10.56 -4.92 -7.00
C GLY A 29 -9.25 -4.63 -7.74
N ALA A 30 -8.11 -4.98 -7.16
CA ALA A 30 -6.80 -4.82 -7.79
C ALA A 30 -6.30 -6.14 -8.39
N VAL A 31 -5.40 -6.05 -9.37
CA VAL A 31 -4.77 -7.21 -9.99
C VAL A 31 -3.42 -7.47 -9.30
N PRO A 32 -3.22 -8.63 -8.67
CA PRO A 32 -1.97 -8.94 -8.01
C PRO A 32 -0.88 -9.38 -8.99
N VAL A 33 0.36 -8.99 -8.70
CA VAL A 33 1.57 -9.45 -9.37
C VAL A 33 2.61 -9.82 -8.31
N ALA A 34 3.27 -10.96 -8.49
CA ALA A 34 4.35 -11.38 -7.59
C ALA A 34 5.56 -10.43 -7.71
N PRO A 35 6.18 -10.01 -6.59
CA PRO A 35 7.40 -9.20 -6.60
C PRO A 35 8.62 -10.05 -6.99
N GLY A 36 9.80 -9.44 -7.00
CA GLY A 36 11.09 -10.09 -7.28
C GLY A 36 11.49 -10.06 -8.75
N ASP A 37 12.46 -10.88 -9.11
CA ASP A 37 13.06 -10.88 -10.44
C ASP A 37 12.01 -11.00 -11.54
N GLY A 38 12.13 -10.20 -12.60
CA GLY A 38 11.17 -10.15 -13.71
C GLY A 38 9.83 -9.46 -13.35
N VAL A 39 9.77 -8.66 -12.28
CA VAL A 39 8.55 -7.95 -11.89
C VAL A 39 8.10 -6.94 -12.94
N VAL A 40 9.04 -6.27 -13.62
CA VAL A 40 8.72 -5.29 -14.67
C VAL A 40 7.98 -5.96 -15.83
N GLU A 41 8.49 -7.11 -16.30
CA GLU A 41 7.88 -7.88 -17.38
C GLU A 41 6.48 -8.37 -17.00
N ARG A 42 6.31 -8.85 -15.77
CA ARG A 42 4.99 -9.29 -15.27
C ARG A 42 4.00 -8.14 -15.18
N LEU A 43 4.45 -6.95 -14.73
CA LEU A 43 3.62 -5.75 -14.66
C LEU A 43 3.20 -5.30 -16.06
N LEU A 44 4.13 -5.24 -17.02
CA LEU A 44 3.84 -4.89 -18.42
C LEU A 44 2.85 -5.88 -19.06
N ALA A 45 3.06 -7.17 -18.85
CA ALA A 45 2.14 -8.20 -19.35
C ALA A 45 0.73 -8.05 -18.75
N THR A 46 0.66 -7.78 -17.45
CA THR A 46 -0.63 -7.59 -16.75
C THR A 46 -1.34 -6.31 -17.20
N ALA A 47 -0.60 -5.25 -17.49
CA ALA A 47 -1.16 -3.99 -18.01
C ALA A 47 -1.70 -4.11 -19.43
N SER A 48 -1.32 -5.16 -20.18
CA SER A 48 -1.82 -5.44 -21.55
C SER A 48 -1.71 -4.23 -22.49
N GLY A 49 -0.54 -3.57 -22.48
CA GLY A 49 -0.24 -2.41 -23.32
C GLY A 49 -0.78 -1.08 -22.80
N ARG A 50 -1.46 -1.05 -21.66
CA ARG A 50 -1.87 0.20 -21.02
C ARG A 50 -0.67 0.85 -20.32
N PRO A 51 -0.47 2.18 -20.43
CA PRO A 51 0.61 2.86 -19.74
C PRO A 51 0.34 2.93 -18.25
N PHE A 52 1.39 2.84 -17.45
CA PHE A 52 1.34 3.18 -16.04
C PHE A 52 1.37 4.70 -15.90
N THR A 53 0.38 5.27 -15.22
CA THR A 53 0.20 6.72 -15.11
C THR A 53 0.57 7.27 -13.74
N ALA A 54 0.60 6.45 -12.72
CA ALA A 54 1.02 6.80 -11.37
C ALA A 54 1.45 5.55 -10.59
N ALA A 55 2.24 5.74 -9.54
CA ALA A 55 2.62 4.69 -8.61
C ALA A 55 2.60 5.20 -7.17
N VAL A 56 2.20 4.30 -6.25
CA VAL A 56 2.30 4.51 -4.81
C VAL A 56 3.16 3.39 -4.25
N ASP A 57 4.29 3.75 -3.68
CA ASP A 57 5.23 2.83 -3.07
C ASP A 57 5.15 2.87 -1.54
N THR A 58 5.25 1.68 -0.92
CA THR A 58 5.26 1.50 0.54
C THR A 58 6.40 0.56 0.98
N VAL A 59 7.36 0.31 0.12
CA VAL A 59 8.45 -0.66 0.32
C VAL A 59 9.80 0.03 0.34
N GLY A 60 10.04 0.96 -0.62
CA GLY A 60 11.26 1.73 -0.71
C GLY A 60 11.87 1.80 -2.11
N ARG A 61 13.09 2.29 -2.17
CA ARG A 61 13.84 2.67 -3.38
C ARG A 61 13.68 1.68 -4.55
N GLN A 62 13.86 0.40 -4.32
CA GLN A 62 13.78 -0.60 -5.38
C GLN A 62 12.43 -0.58 -6.11
N GLN A 63 11.33 -0.39 -5.40
CA GLN A 63 9.99 -0.34 -6.01
C GLN A 63 9.72 1.00 -6.71
N VAL A 64 10.32 2.07 -6.22
CA VAL A 64 10.32 3.37 -6.91
C VAL A 64 11.03 3.24 -8.25
N GLU A 65 12.20 2.62 -8.31
CA GLU A 65 12.95 2.37 -9.56
C GLU A 65 12.16 1.49 -10.53
N VAL A 66 11.46 0.48 -10.05
CA VAL A 66 10.53 -0.33 -10.87
C VAL A 66 9.44 0.57 -11.50
N ALA A 67 8.84 1.47 -10.74
CA ALA A 67 7.82 2.37 -11.27
C ALA A 67 8.38 3.30 -12.36
N LEU A 68 9.57 3.84 -12.17
CA LEU A 68 10.26 4.66 -13.17
C LEU A 68 10.61 3.85 -14.43
N ALA A 69 11.08 2.60 -14.27
CA ALA A 69 11.35 1.69 -15.38
C ALA A 69 10.09 1.33 -16.20
N LEU A 70 8.92 1.37 -15.58
CA LEU A 70 7.61 1.23 -16.24
C LEU A 70 7.16 2.50 -16.98
N GLY A 71 7.96 3.57 -16.95
CA GLY A 71 7.67 4.84 -17.62
C GLY A 71 6.80 5.80 -16.84
N VAL A 72 6.54 5.54 -15.54
CA VAL A 72 5.83 6.50 -14.69
C VAL A 72 6.70 7.74 -14.51
N GLN A 73 6.13 8.92 -14.74
CA GLN A 73 6.84 10.18 -14.53
C GLN A 73 7.19 10.36 -13.05
N PRO A 74 8.39 10.85 -12.69
CA PRO A 74 8.82 10.99 -11.30
C PRO A 74 7.81 11.71 -10.41
N GLY A 75 7.29 12.84 -10.85
CA GLY A 75 6.25 13.58 -10.11
C GLY A 75 4.88 12.88 -10.01
N ARG A 76 4.75 11.65 -10.50
CA ARG A 76 3.58 10.77 -10.38
C ARG A 76 3.90 9.49 -9.58
N VAL A 77 5.10 9.39 -9.03
CA VAL A 77 5.52 8.34 -8.10
C VAL A 77 5.54 8.91 -6.69
N ASN A 78 4.73 8.39 -5.80
CA ASN A 78 4.74 8.77 -4.39
C ASN A 78 5.20 7.60 -3.54
N SER A 79 6.23 7.81 -2.72
CA SER A 79 6.71 6.82 -1.76
C SER A 79 6.53 7.30 -0.32
N VAL A 80 6.16 6.38 0.57
CA VAL A 80 6.17 6.60 2.02
C VAL A 80 7.35 5.92 2.70
N ALA A 81 8.23 5.27 1.92
CA ALA A 81 9.37 4.49 2.42
C ALA A 81 10.72 4.90 1.81
N ASP A 82 10.74 5.57 0.65
CA ASP A 82 11.94 6.14 0.03
C ASP A 82 12.02 7.64 0.35
N HIS A 83 12.76 7.98 1.38
CA HIS A 83 12.86 9.36 1.85
C HIS A 83 13.82 10.23 1.01
N ASP A 84 14.77 9.61 0.32
CA ASP A 84 15.75 10.31 -0.52
C ASP A 84 15.25 10.47 -1.97
N GLY A 85 14.21 9.75 -2.36
CA GLY A 85 13.65 9.75 -3.70
C GLY A 85 13.27 11.14 -4.24
N PRO A 86 12.71 12.07 -3.45
CA PRO A 86 12.41 13.41 -3.91
C PRO A 86 13.64 14.17 -4.40
N ASP A 87 14.76 14.09 -3.70
CA ASP A 87 15.98 14.80 -4.03
C ASP A 87 16.75 14.11 -5.18
N ASP A 88 16.81 12.78 -5.16
CA ASP A 88 17.59 12.00 -6.13
C ASP A 88 16.87 11.75 -7.46
N LEU A 89 15.56 11.51 -7.41
CA LEU A 89 14.77 11.00 -8.54
C LEU A 89 13.63 11.94 -8.93
N GLY A 90 13.39 13.01 -8.18
CA GLY A 90 12.28 13.93 -8.41
C GLY A 90 10.89 13.32 -8.14
N THR A 91 10.83 12.29 -7.31
CA THR A 91 9.59 11.65 -6.90
C THR A 91 8.89 12.43 -5.79
N LEU A 92 7.78 11.94 -5.29
CA LEU A 92 7.03 12.57 -4.21
C LEU A 92 7.18 11.75 -2.92
N ALA A 93 7.30 12.46 -1.80
CA ALA A 93 7.16 11.89 -0.45
C ALA A 93 5.99 12.59 0.27
N VAL A 94 4.82 12.53 -0.35
CA VAL A 94 3.62 13.19 0.19
C VAL A 94 2.92 12.24 1.16
N GLY A 95 3.05 12.54 2.42
CA GLY A 95 2.42 11.81 3.52
C GLY A 95 2.50 12.63 4.80
N GLY A 96 1.75 12.28 5.81
CA GLY A 96 1.84 12.92 7.13
C GLY A 96 1.28 14.35 7.22
N GLY A 97 0.68 14.89 6.15
CA GLY A 97 -0.02 16.17 6.20
C GLY A 97 -1.15 16.16 7.24
N LYS A 98 -1.47 17.33 7.81
CA LYS A 98 -2.61 17.46 8.72
C LYS A 98 -3.90 17.06 8.01
N LYS A 99 -4.52 15.99 8.47
CA LYS A 99 -5.85 15.58 8.00
C LYS A 99 -6.92 16.38 8.74
N SER A 100 -7.95 16.78 8.02
CA SER A 100 -9.10 17.43 8.64
C SER A 100 -9.91 16.41 9.45
N ARG A 101 -10.66 16.89 10.46
CA ARG A 101 -11.58 16.02 11.21
C ARG A 101 -12.62 15.37 10.30
N THR A 102 -13.08 16.09 9.27
CA THR A 102 -14.06 15.59 8.30
C THR A 102 -13.48 14.44 7.48
N GLU A 103 -12.24 14.54 6.98
CA GLU A 103 -11.59 13.46 6.26
C GLU A 103 -11.41 12.22 7.14
N MET A 104 -10.97 12.39 8.40
CA MET A 104 -10.81 11.29 9.34
C MET A 104 -12.14 10.62 9.68
N ALA A 105 -13.21 11.40 9.86
CA ALA A 105 -14.55 10.86 10.07
C ALA A 105 -15.06 10.10 8.86
N GLY A 106 -14.76 10.56 7.64
CA GLY A 106 -15.06 9.85 6.39
C GLY A 106 -14.38 8.49 6.34
N TYR A 107 -13.08 8.43 6.60
CA TYR A 107 -12.36 7.14 6.64
C TYR A 107 -12.90 6.18 7.70
N ALA A 108 -13.27 6.70 8.88
CA ALA A 108 -13.87 5.90 9.94
C ALA A 108 -15.24 5.33 9.51
N ALA A 109 -16.06 6.13 8.84
CA ALA A 109 -17.35 5.70 8.31
C ALA A 109 -17.19 4.63 7.20
N ASP A 110 -16.23 4.83 6.28
CA ASP A 110 -15.92 3.87 5.23
C ASP A 110 -15.42 2.53 5.80
N LEU A 111 -14.62 2.55 6.88
CA LEU A 111 -14.21 1.34 7.61
C LEU A 111 -15.41 0.68 8.30
N ALA A 112 -16.25 1.44 8.98
CA ALA A 112 -17.39 0.92 9.72
C ALA A 112 -18.45 0.30 8.79
N SER A 113 -18.62 0.84 7.60
CA SER A 113 -19.54 0.31 6.59
C SER A 113 -18.97 -0.86 5.77
N GLY A 114 -17.67 -1.16 5.92
CA GLY A 114 -16.99 -2.18 5.11
C GLY A 114 -16.63 -1.72 3.69
N LYS A 115 -16.88 -0.47 3.35
CA LYS A 115 -16.49 0.12 2.06
C LYS A 115 -14.96 0.17 1.92
N LEU A 116 -14.27 0.46 3.02
CA LEU A 116 -12.82 0.39 3.14
C LEU A 116 -12.43 -0.81 3.99
N MET A 117 -11.62 -1.70 3.45
CA MET A 117 -11.13 -2.87 4.17
C MET A 117 -9.75 -2.60 4.76
N LEU A 118 -9.62 -2.81 6.06
CA LEU A 118 -8.34 -2.77 6.78
C LEU A 118 -8.26 -4.02 7.67
N PRO A 119 -7.73 -5.13 7.16
CA PRO A 119 -7.63 -6.37 7.93
C PRO A 119 -6.87 -6.15 9.24
N ILE A 120 -7.37 -6.72 10.33
CA ILE A 120 -6.67 -6.81 11.60
C ILE A 120 -6.15 -8.24 11.71
N ARG A 121 -4.82 -8.38 11.79
CA ARG A 121 -4.15 -9.69 11.89
C ARG A 121 -4.11 -10.20 13.31
N ALA A 122 -3.82 -9.31 14.25
CA ALA A 122 -3.71 -9.64 15.66
C ALA A 122 -4.14 -8.46 16.54
N THR A 123 -4.57 -8.78 17.76
CA THR A 123 -4.87 -7.80 18.79
C THR A 123 -4.15 -8.18 20.07
N TYR A 124 -3.55 -7.20 20.73
CA TYR A 124 -2.85 -7.37 21.99
C TYR A 124 -3.36 -6.37 23.03
N PRO A 125 -3.49 -6.75 24.30
CA PRO A 125 -3.66 -5.77 25.37
C PRO A 125 -2.39 -4.90 25.46
N LEU A 126 -2.53 -3.66 25.92
CA LEU A 126 -1.42 -2.70 25.98
C LEU A 126 -0.22 -3.21 26.76
N GLU A 127 -0.46 -4.00 27.79
CA GLU A 127 0.57 -4.61 28.66
C GLU A 127 1.49 -5.58 27.89
N ARG A 128 0.99 -6.13 26.77
CA ARG A 128 1.73 -7.04 25.89
C ARG A 128 2.28 -6.34 24.64
N VAL A 129 2.50 -5.05 24.71
CA VAL A 129 3.02 -4.26 23.56
C VAL A 129 4.34 -4.81 23.00
N ARG A 130 5.21 -5.36 23.83
CA ARG A 130 6.49 -5.96 23.37
C ARG A 130 6.24 -7.14 22.45
N GLU A 131 5.33 -8.03 22.79
CA GLU A 131 4.96 -9.17 21.95
C GLU A 131 4.35 -8.74 20.62
N ALA A 132 3.57 -7.65 20.64
CA ALA A 132 3.01 -7.07 19.43
C ALA A 132 4.13 -6.54 18.49
N TYR A 133 5.16 -5.91 19.04
CA TYR A 133 6.33 -5.46 18.28
C TYR A 133 7.18 -6.63 17.79
N ASP A 134 7.39 -7.65 18.62
CA ASP A 134 8.12 -8.87 18.21
C ASP A 134 7.41 -9.56 17.04
N GLU A 135 6.08 -9.63 17.07
CA GLU A 135 5.30 -10.14 15.93
C GLU A 135 5.41 -9.23 14.70
N LEU A 136 5.41 -7.90 14.88
CA LEU A 136 5.54 -6.95 13.79
C LEU A 136 6.89 -7.08 13.08
N ASP A 137 7.97 -7.19 13.83
CA ASP A 137 9.33 -7.27 13.32
C ASP A 137 9.62 -8.62 12.64
N ASN A 138 9.08 -9.69 13.17
CA ASN A 138 9.27 -11.03 12.64
C ASN A 138 8.19 -11.48 11.65
N GLY A 139 7.08 -10.79 11.59
CA GLY A 139 5.90 -11.16 10.81
C GLY A 139 5.67 -10.31 9.57
N HIS A 140 5.49 -10.98 8.42
CA HIS A 140 5.12 -10.36 7.15
C HIS A 140 3.67 -10.69 6.74
N GLY A 141 2.77 -10.79 7.72
CA GLY A 141 1.37 -11.15 7.49
C GLY A 141 0.53 -9.96 6.96
N LEU A 142 -0.57 -10.31 6.32
CA LEU A 142 -1.58 -9.35 5.89
C LEU A 142 -2.31 -8.78 7.11
N GLY A 143 -2.44 -7.46 7.15
CA GLY A 143 -3.25 -6.77 8.16
C GLY A 143 -2.44 -6.01 9.20
N LYS A 144 -3.16 -5.32 10.07
CA LYS A 144 -2.62 -4.50 11.16
C LYS A 144 -2.58 -5.27 12.47
N ILE A 145 -1.62 -4.93 13.32
CA ILE A 145 -1.63 -5.32 14.73
C ILE A 145 -2.21 -4.15 15.51
N VAL A 146 -3.15 -4.42 16.40
CA VAL A 146 -3.87 -3.42 17.19
C VAL A 146 -3.61 -3.65 18.66
N LEU A 147 -3.30 -2.58 19.38
CA LEU A 147 -3.24 -2.59 20.85
C LEU A 147 -4.59 -2.17 21.39
N ILE A 148 -5.13 -2.96 22.31
CA ILE A 148 -6.36 -2.66 23.01
C ILE A 148 -5.98 -1.98 24.34
N VAL A 149 -6.44 -0.75 24.51
CA VAL A 149 -6.32 -0.03 25.77
C VAL A 149 -7.61 -0.33 26.56
N ALA A 150 -7.46 -0.94 27.72
CA ALA A 150 -8.61 -1.14 28.60
C ALA A 150 -9.18 0.23 28.99
N SER A 151 -10.49 0.39 28.86
CA SER A 151 -11.23 1.58 29.32
C SER A 151 -11.49 1.51 30.82
#